data_ee9ed01672f39c0b8bb7ea9f9ca8742b
#
_entry.id   ee9ed01672f39c0b8bb7ea9f9ca8742b
#
_cell.length_a   1.000
_cell.length_b   1.000
_cell.length_c   1.000
_cell.angle_alpha   90.00
_cell.angle_beta   90.00
_cell.angle_gamma   90.00
#
_symmetry.space_group_name_H-M   'P 1'
#
loop_
_entity.id
_entity.type
_entity.pdbx_description
1 polymer ?
#
loop_
_entity_poly.entity_id
_entity_poly.type
_entity_poly.pdbx_seq_one_letter_code
_entity_poly.pdbx_strand_id
1 'polypeptide(L)'
;MLFRSAQEIVLKEPRLVRKMILAGTGPAGGTGISTVGRVANYDLLRATFTFQDPKQFLFFTRTPNGIQAGKAYLKRLQERSENRDQEITLRAYFSQLKALKAWGMKQPADLSVVKQPVLVANGDDDRMVPTSNTYDLAKRLPNSQLIVYPDAGHGGVFQNHEDFVAKSLAFLGQ
;
A
#
# COMPACT_ATOMS: atom_id res chain seq x y z
N MET A 1 8.28 -2.15 0.23
CA MET A 1 8.09 -2.17 1.70
C MET A 1 8.52 -0.86 2.37
N LEU A 2 8.19 0.26 1.75
CA LEU A 2 8.61 1.62 2.18
C LEU A 2 7.66 2.27 3.20
N PHE A 3 6.42 1.79 3.32
CA PHE A 3 5.36 2.48 4.09
C PHE A 3 5.63 2.58 5.60
N ARG A 4 6.18 1.56 6.26
CA ARG A 4 6.56 1.68 7.67
C ARG A 4 7.84 2.51 7.82
N SER A 5 8.75 2.43 6.84
CA SER A 5 10.00 3.18 6.87
C SER A 5 9.74 4.69 6.81
N ALA A 6 8.82 5.15 5.97
CA ALA A 6 8.46 6.56 5.88
C ALA A 6 7.92 7.10 7.23
N GLN A 7 7.03 6.35 7.90
CA GLN A 7 6.51 6.74 9.22
C GLN A 7 7.61 6.75 10.29
N GLU A 8 8.49 5.73 10.33
CA GLU A 8 9.61 5.70 11.27
C GLU A 8 10.62 6.83 11.00
N ILE A 9 10.88 7.16 9.74
CA ILE A 9 11.80 8.24 9.38
C ILE A 9 11.26 9.59 9.85
N VAL A 10 10.00 9.91 9.55
CA VAL A 10 9.42 11.20 9.92
C VAL A 10 9.32 11.38 11.44
N LEU A 11 9.13 10.29 12.20
CA LEU A 11 9.07 10.32 13.65
C LEU A 11 10.45 10.48 14.29
N LYS A 12 11.51 9.91 13.68
CA LYS A 12 12.89 9.96 14.21
C LYS A 12 13.66 11.18 13.72
N GLU A 13 13.50 11.49 12.45
CA GLU A 13 14.26 12.53 11.74
C GLU A 13 13.31 13.44 10.94
N PRO A 14 12.41 14.19 11.61
CA PRO A 14 11.38 14.97 10.94
C PRO A 14 11.93 16.01 9.95
N ARG A 15 13.17 16.49 10.18
CA ARG A 15 13.82 17.49 9.30
C ARG A 15 14.24 16.90 7.93
N LEU A 16 14.34 15.59 7.80
CA LEU A 16 14.63 14.92 6.52
C LEU A 16 13.41 14.82 5.60
N VAL A 17 12.22 15.01 6.15
CA VAL A 17 10.96 14.80 5.40
C VAL A 17 10.29 16.14 5.16
N ARG A 18 10.20 16.55 3.90
CA ARG A 18 9.43 17.73 3.49
C ARG A 18 7.94 17.41 3.36
N LYS A 19 7.60 16.33 2.68
CA LYS A 19 6.25 15.83 2.45
C LYS A 19 6.25 14.30 2.40
N MET A 20 5.13 13.67 2.65
CA MET A 20 5.02 12.20 2.66
C MET A 20 3.78 11.74 1.91
N ILE A 21 3.91 10.67 1.12
CA ILE A 21 2.79 9.97 0.49
C ILE A 21 2.71 8.56 1.10
N LEU A 22 1.57 8.24 1.67
CA LEU A 22 1.27 6.94 2.28
C LEU A 22 0.16 6.25 1.47
N ALA A 23 0.55 5.30 0.63
CA ALA A 23 -0.37 4.57 -0.24
C ALA A 23 -0.50 3.10 0.19
N GLY A 24 -1.73 2.59 0.34
CA GLY A 24 -2.01 1.20 0.70
C GLY A 24 -1.35 0.76 2.02
N THR A 25 -1.34 1.62 3.04
CA THR A 25 -0.62 1.37 4.30
C THR A 25 -1.46 1.70 5.53
N GLY A 26 -0.96 1.30 6.69
CA GLY A 26 -1.54 1.61 7.98
C GLY A 26 -0.51 1.97 9.05
N PRO A 27 -0.97 2.52 10.18
CA PRO A 27 -0.11 2.86 11.31
C PRO A 27 0.46 1.60 11.99
N ALA A 28 1.46 1.79 12.84
CA ALA A 28 1.86 0.75 13.78
C ALA A 28 0.65 0.27 14.59
N GLY A 29 0.49 -1.03 14.79
CA GLY A 29 -0.65 -1.63 15.49
C GLY A 29 -1.97 -1.57 14.71
N GLY A 30 -1.96 -1.16 13.44
CA GLY A 30 -3.17 -1.00 12.64
C GLY A 30 -3.91 -2.31 12.39
N THR A 31 -5.22 -2.20 12.22
CA THR A 31 -6.15 -3.34 12.05
C THR A 31 -5.74 -4.24 10.88
N GLY A 32 -5.65 -5.54 11.11
CA GLY A 32 -5.38 -6.54 10.07
C GLY A 32 -3.93 -6.62 9.60
N ILE A 33 -3.05 -5.66 9.92
CA ILE A 33 -1.67 -5.62 9.45
C ILE A 33 -0.85 -6.82 9.96
N SER A 34 -1.05 -7.23 11.21
CA SER A 34 -0.36 -8.40 11.77
C SER A 34 -0.73 -9.71 11.09
N THR A 35 -1.89 -9.77 10.44
CA THR A 35 -2.44 -10.98 9.79
C THR A 35 -2.39 -10.92 8.27
N VAL A 36 -1.80 -9.89 7.67
CA VAL A 36 -1.68 -9.74 6.21
C VAL A 36 -1.07 -10.97 5.52
N GLY A 37 -0.17 -11.67 6.20
CA GLY A 37 0.42 -12.93 5.70
C GLY A 37 -0.61 -14.02 5.40
N ARG A 38 -1.75 -14.05 6.12
CA ARG A 38 -2.83 -15.02 5.84
C ARG A 38 -3.49 -14.72 4.49
N VAL A 39 -3.78 -13.45 4.23
CA VAL A 39 -4.36 -12.99 2.96
C VAL A 39 -3.38 -13.25 1.82
N ALA A 40 -2.10 -12.86 2.00
CA ALA A 40 -1.08 -13.03 0.99
C ALA A 40 -0.86 -14.51 0.64
N ASN A 41 -0.74 -15.40 1.64
CA ASN A 41 -0.55 -16.83 1.41
C ASN A 41 -1.77 -17.49 0.75
N TYR A 42 -2.98 -17.08 1.14
CA TYR A 42 -4.21 -17.57 0.51
C TYR A 42 -4.28 -17.18 -0.97
N ASP A 43 -4.00 -15.91 -1.28
CA ASP A 43 -4.06 -15.44 -2.67
C ASP A 43 -2.89 -16.00 -3.51
N LEU A 44 -1.71 -16.25 -2.91
CA LEU A 44 -0.61 -16.95 -3.57
C LEU A 44 -0.99 -18.40 -3.92
N LEU A 45 -1.59 -19.13 -2.98
CA LEU A 45 -2.08 -20.48 -3.20
C LEU A 45 -3.15 -20.52 -4.31
N ARG A 46 -4.11 -19.57 -4.26
CA ARG A 46 -5.13 -19.41 -5.29
C ARG A 46 -4.51 -19.16 -6.67
N ALA A 47 -3.51 -18.28 -6.75
CA ALA A 47 -2.81 -17.97 -7.99
C ALA A 47 -2.16 -19.22 -8.59
N THR A 48 -1.54 -20.06 -7.75
CA THR A 48 -0.93 -21.32 -8.18
C THR A 48 -1.96 -22.28 -8.79
N PHE A 49 -3.13 -22.47 -8.15
CA PHE A 49 -4.17 -23.36 -8.67
C PHE A 49 -4.91 -22.81 -9.88
N THR A 50 -4.95 -21.50 -10.07
CA THR A 50 -5.64 -20.86 -11.20
C THR A 50 -4.69 -20.49 -12.34
N PHE A 51 -3.38 -20.76 -12.21
CA PHE A 51 -2.34 -20.37 -13.16
C PHE A 51 -2.36 -18.87 -13.52
N GLN A 52 -2.68 -18.02 -12.53
CA GLN A 52 -2.74 -16.57 -12.70
C GLN A 52 -1.64 -15.90 -11.87
N ASP A 53 -1.26 -14.68 -12.26
CA ASP A 53 -0.30 -13.88 -11.48
C ASP A 53 -0.92 -13.53 -10.11
N PRO A 54 -0.24 -13.80 -8.99
CA PRO A 54 -0.75 -13.50 -7.65
C PRO A 54 -1.06 -12.02 -7.43
N LYS A 55 -0.42 -11.10 -8.15
CA LYS A 55 -0.70 -9.67 -8.07
C LYS A 55 -2.14 -9.32 -8.46
N GLN A 56 -2.76 -10.12 -9.35
CA GLN A 56 -4.17 -9.98 -9.70
C GLN A 56 -5.07 -10.11 -8.47
N PHE A 57 -4.79 -11.08 -7.60
CA PHE A 57 -5.60 -11.35 -6.40
C PHE A 57 -5.23 -10.48 -5.21
N LEU A 58 -3.95 -10.16 -5.06
CA LEU A 58 -3.43 -9.37 -3.96
C LEU A 58 -3.84 -7.90 -4.04
N PHE A 59 -3.84 -7.34 -5.26
CA PHE A 59 -3.93 -5.88 -5.46
C PHE A 59 -5.29 -5.40 -5.94
N PHE A 60 -6.06 -6.26 -6.61
CA PHE A 60 -7.28 -5.84 -7.28
C PHE A 60 -8.51 -6.52 -6.70
N THR A 61 -9.66 -5.86 -6.80
CA THR A 61 -10.94 -6.42 -6.39
C THR A 61 -11.34 -7.59 -7.31
N ARG A 62 -12.35 -8.34 -6.89
CA ARG A 62 -12.90 -9.47 -7.67
C ARG A 62 -14.05 -9.05 -8.58
N THR A 63 -14.36 -7.78 -8.62
CA THR A 63 -15.35 -7.19 -9.52
C THR A 63 -14.87 -7.25 -10.98
N PRO A 64 -15.74 -7.16 -11.96
CA PRO A 64 -15.35 -7.07 -13.36
C PRO A 64 -14.34 -5.94 -13.61
N ASN A 65 -14.55 -4.77 -12.99
CA ASN A 65 -13.66 -3.62 -13.09
C ASN A 65 -12.27 -3.91 -12.49
N GLY A 66 -12.21 -4.47 -11.26
CA GLY A 66 -10.95 -4.83 -10.62
C GLY A 66 -10.18 -5.91 -11.39
N ILE A 67 -10.87 -6.90 -11.98
CA ILE A 67 -10.25 -7.92 -12.83
C ILE A 67 -9.65 -7.27 -14.09
N GLN A 68 -10.37 -6.37 -14.74
CA GLN A 68 -9.89 -5.66 -15.93
C GLN A 68 -8.68 -4.76 -15.58
N ALA A 69 -8.76 -4.00 -14.50
CA ALA A 69 -7.69 -3.14 -14.02
C ALA A 69 -6.42 -3.94 -13.70
N GLY A 70 -6.56 -5.11 -13.06
CA GLY A 70 -5.44 -5.99 -12.78
C GLY A 70 -4.76 -6.52 -14.04
N LYS A 71 -5.55 -6.95 -15.05
CA LYS A 71 -5.00 -7.36 -16.35
C LYS A 71 -4.25 -6.22 -17.05
N ALA A 72 -4.80 -5.01 -17.02
CA ALA A 72 -4.15 -3.82 -17.57
C ALA A 72 -2.84 -3.49 -16.85
N TYR A 73 -2.83 -3.57 -15.51
CA TYR A 73 -1.63 -3.39 -14.71
C TYR A 73 -0.56 -4.42 -15.04
N LEU A 74 -0.91 -5.71 -15.11
CA LEU A 74 0.04 -6.77 -15.46
C LEU A 74 0.64 -6.58 -16.85
N LYS A 75 -0.18 -6.12 -17.82
CA LYS A 75 0.30 -5.75 -19.16
C LYS A 75 1.33 -4.63 -19.09
N ARG A 76 1.05 -3.53 -18.36
CA ARG A 76 1.98 -2.41 -18.19
C ARG A 76 3.31 -2.84 -17.57
N LEU A 77 3.30 -3.79 -16.62
CA LEU A 77 4.54 -4.33 -16.04
C LEU A 77 5.44 -5.03 -17.06
N GLN A 78 4.90 -5.50 -18.18
CA GLN A 78 5.65 -6.17 -19.25
C GLN A 78 6.22 -5.18 -20.29
N GLU A 79 5.75 -3.93 -20.31
CA GLU A 79 6.23 -2.90 -21.24
C GLU A 79 7.72 -2.57 -21.01
N ARG A 80 8.17 -2.66 -19.76
CA ARG A 80 9.57 -2.48 -19.43
C ARG A 80 10.33 -3.79 -19.72
N SER A 81 11.09 -3.82 -20.80
CA SER A 81 11.89 -4.97 -21.24
C SER A 81 13.31 -4.97 -20.67
N GLU A 82 13.89 -3.80 -20.40
CA GLU A 82 15.26 -3.63 -19.90
C GLU A 82 15.30 -3.24 -18.42
N ASN A 83 16.39 -3.63 -17.75
CA ASN A 83 16.63 -3.33 -16.33
C ASN A 83 15.43 -3.67 -15.43
N ARG A 84 14.79 -4.81 -15.70
CA ARG A 84 13.66 -5.28 -14.90
C ARG A 84 14.11 -5.62 -13.49
N ASP A 85 13.23 -5.37 -12.52
CA ASP A 85 13.47 -5.76 -11.14
C ASP A 85 13.58 -7.30 -11.03
N GLN A 86 14.44 -7.75 -10.14
CA GLN A 86 14.55 -9.19 -9.85
C GLN A 86 13.29 -9.68 -9.14
N GLU A 87 12.94 -10.94 -9.40
CA GLU A 87 11.84 -11.58 -8.69
C GLU A 87 12.15 -11.69 -7.19
N ILE A 88 11.09 -11.57 -6.39
CA ILE A 88 11.24 -11.69 -4.94
C ILE A 88 11.64 -13.12 -4.57
N THR A 89 12.74 -13.27 -3.82
CA THR A 89 13.14 -14.58 -3.27
C THR A 89 12.22 -14.97 -2.10
N LEU A 90 12.06 -16.27 -1.86
CA LEU A 90 11.30 -16.78 -0.70
C LEU A 90 11.83 -16.21 0.63
N ARG A 91 13.16 -16.10 0.77
CA ARG A 91 13.78 -15.49 1.95
C ARG A 91 13.33 -14.03 2.15
N ALA A 92 13.34 -13.25 1.08
CA ALA A 92 12.90 -11.86 1.11
C ALA A 92 11.40 -11.76 1.44
N TYR A 93 10.57 -12.62 0.83
CA TYR A 93 9.13 -12.71 1.09
C TYR A 93 8.83 -12.97 2.58
N PHE A 94 9.40 -14.03 3.16
CA PHE A 94 9.17 -14.35 4.57
C PHE A 94 9.73 -13.28 5.52
N SER A 95 10.87 -12.67 5.17
CA SER A 95 11.42 -11.55 5.95
C SER A 95 10.48 -10.34 5.93
N GLN A 96 9.84 -10.06 4.80
CA GLN A 96 8.84 -9.00 4.68
C GLN A 96 7.59 -9.32 5.52
N LEU A 97 7.06 -10.54 5.45
CA LEU A 97 5.91 -10.94 6.26
C LEU A 97 6.19 -10.84 7.77
N LYS A 98 7.39 -11.28 8.21
CA LYS A 98 7.81 -11.12 9.61
C LYS A 98 7.85 -9.65 10.03
N ALA A 99 8.36 -8.80 9.17
CA ALA A 99 8.45 -7.37 9.44
C ALA A 99 7.07 -6.69 9.48
N LEU A 100 6.13 -7.10 8.61
CA LEU A 100 4.75 -6.63 8.62
C LEU A 100 4.00 -7.09 9.87
N LYS A 101 4.18 -8.36 10.26
CA LYS A 101 3.61 -8.87 11.50
C LYS A 101 4.10 -8.07 12.72
N ALA A 102 5.41 -7.83 12.81
CA ALA A 102 5.99 -7.04 13.90
C ALA A 102 5.43 -5.60 13.92
N TRP A 103 5.25 -4.99 12.75
CA TRP A 103 4.63 -3.66 12.63
C TRP A 103 3.18 -3.65 13.11
N GLY A 104 2.38 -4.62 12.68
CA GLY A 104 0.99 -4.75 13.10
C GLY A 104 0.80 -5.10 14.58
N MET A 105 1.83 -5.58 15.25
CA MET A 105 1.83 -5.87 16.71
C MET A 105 2.48 -4.77 17.54
N LYS A 106 3.09 -3.76 16.90
CA LYS A 106 3.74 -2.65 17.59
C LYS A 106 2.68 -1.72 18.20
N GLN A 107 3.00 -1.14 19.36
CA GLN A 107 2.15 -0.08 19.92
C GLN A 107 2.05 1.10 18.94
N PRO A 108 0.85 1.69 18.78
CA PRO A 108 0.65 2.85 17.95
C PRO A 108 1.55 4.03 18.36
N ALA A 109 2.24 4.63 17.38
CA ALA A 109 2.98 5.86 17.63
C ALA A 109 2.03 7.07 17.68
N ASP A 110 2.45 8.12 18.38
CA ASP A 110 1.74 9.41 18.30
C ASP A 110 2.04 10.08 16.96
N LEU A 111 1.05 10.08 16.06
CA LEU A 111 1.18 10.72 14.75
C LEU A 111 0.79 12.22 14.77
N SER A 112 0.28 12.74 15.87
CA SER A 112 -0.07 14.16 16.00
C SER A 112 1.16 15.09 15.99
N VAL A 113 2.33 14.52 16.26
CA VAL A 113 3.62 15.23 16.20
C VAL A 113 4.13 15.45 14.77
N VAL A 114 3.60 14.72 13.79
CA VAL A 114 3.99 14.82 12.37
C VAL A 114 3.37 16.08 11.76
N LYS A 115 4.16 17.12 11.59
CA LYS A 115 3.70 18.42 11.06
C LYS A 115 3.84 18.55 9.54
N GLN A 116 4.56 17.63 8.91
CA GLN A 116 4.72 17.58 7.47
C GLN A 116 3.38 17.31 6.78
N PRO A 117 3.14 17.90 5.58
CA PRO A 117 1.99 17.51 4.76
C PRO A 117 2.08 16.03 4.37
N VAL A 118 0.96 15.32 4.48
CA VAL A 118 0.86 13.89 4.16
C VAL A 118 -0.31 13.64 3.22
N LEU A 119 -0.05 12.99 2.10
CA LEU A 119 -1.09 12.43 1.23
C LEU A 119 -1.30 10.97 1.59
N VAL A 120 -2.53 10.62 2.00
CA VAL A 120 -2.91 9.24 2.35
C VAL A 120 -3.85 8.73 1.26
N ALA A 121 -3.50 7.59 0.63
CA ALA A 121 -4.28 7.04 -0.47
C ALA A 121 -4.48 5.53 -0.35
N ASN A 122 -5.68 5.03 -0.70
CA ASN A 122 -5.95 3.58 -0.77
C ASN A 122 -7.18 3.29 -1.64
N GLY A 123 -7.45 2.01 -1.91
CA GLY A 123 -8.74 1.54 -2.39
C GLY A 123 -9.74 1.38 -1.24
N ASP A 124 -11.04 1.42 -1.53
CA ASP A 124 -12.10 1.25 -0.55
C ASP A 124 -12.32 -0.20 -0.11
N ASP A 125 -11.84 -1.17 -0.89
CA ASP A 125 -11.89 -2.62 -0.61
C ASP A 125 -10.48 -3.24 -0.52
N ASP A 126 -9.58 -2.62 0.24
CA ASP A 126 -8.25 -3.18 0.50
C ASP A 126 -8.33 -4.31 1.53
N ARG A 127 -8.17 -5.55 1.05
CA ARG A 127 -8.17 -6.77 1.86
C ARG A 127 -6.82 -7.05 2.54
N MET A 128 -5.71 -6.51 2.03
CA MET A 128 -4.37 -6.71 2.60
C MET A 128 -4.12 -5.77 3.78
N VAL A 129 -4.38 -4.50 3.58
CA VAL A 129 -4.31 -3.47 4.63
C VAL A 129 -5.66 -2.76 4.68
N PRO A 130 -6.60 -3.24 5.50
CA PRO A 130 -7.97 -2.73 5.51
C PRO A 130 -8.05 -1.21 5.46
N THR A 131 -8.95 -0.68 4.63
CA THR A 131 -9.10 0.76 4.35
C THR A 131 -9.40 1.57 5.61
N SER A 132 -9.90 0.93 6.69
CA SER A 132 -10.01 1.54 8.01
C SER A 132 -8.70 2.12 8.54
N ASN A 133 -7.55 1.52 8.18
CA ASN A 133 -6.23 2.06 8.53
C ASN A 133 -5.92 3.38 7.82
N THR A 134 -6.40 3.54 6.59
CA THR A 134 -6.26 4.77 5.80
C THR A 134 -7.02 5.93 6.45
N TYR A 135 -8.25 5.67 6.89
CA TYR A 135 -9.03 6.64 7.66
C TYR A 135 -8.40 6.95 9.01
N ASP A 136 -7.86 5.95 9.72
CA ASP A 136 -7.16 6.15 10.99
C ASP A 136 -5.90 7.02 10.80
N LEU A 137 -5.09 6.78 9.77
CA LEU A 137 -3.96 7.62 9.44
C LEU A 137 -4.38 9.06 9.16
N ALA A 138 -5.39 9.26 8.31
CA ALA A 138 -5.88 10.59 7.97
C ALA A 138 -6.41 11.35 9.18
N LYS A 139 -7.08 10.66 10.10
CA LYS A 139 -7.59 11.25 11.36
C LYS A 139 -6.49 11.66 12.32
N ARG A 140 -5.40 10.87 12.39
CA ARG A 140 -4.32 11.06 13.38
C ARG A 140 -3.22 12.01 12.91
N LEU A 141 -3.09 12.21 11.59
CA LEU A 141 -2.11 13.11 10.97
C LEU A 141 -2.71 14.52 10.83
N PRO A 142 -2.15 15.56 11.47
CA PRO A 142 -2.78 16.90 11.52
C PRO A 142 -2.85 17.60 10.16
N ASN A 143 -1.92 17.29 9.24
CA ASN A 143 -1.84 17.90 7.92
C ASN A 143 -2.01 16.86 6.82
N SER A 144 -3.10 16.09 6.85
CA SER A 144 -3.35 15.03 5.88
C SER A 144 -4.35 15.43 4.80
N GLN A 145 -4.10 14.93 3.58
CA GLN A 145 -5.07 14.88 2.48
C GLN A 145 -5.41 13.42 2.24
N LEU A 146 -6.68 13.09 2.03
CA LEU A 146 -7.17 11.73 1.89
C LEU A 146 -7.71 11.47 0.49
N ILE A 147 -7.29 10.36 -0.11
CA ILE A 147 -7.85 9.83 -1.36
C ILE A 147 -8.27 8.37 -1.10
N VAL A 148 -9.54 8.06 -1.36
CA VAL A 148 -10.04 6.68 -1.35
C VAL A 148 -10.68 6.39 -2.69
N TYR A 149 -10.14 5.42 -3.41
CA TYR A 149 -10.62 5.03 -4.74
C TYR A 149 -11.73 3.98 -4.63
N PRO A 150 -12.91 4.23 -5.23
CA PRO A 150 -14.01 3.28 -5.20
C PRO A 150 -13.70 2.04 -6.04
N ASP A 151 -14.26 0.90 -5.64
CA ASP A 151 -14.08 -0.41 -6.29
C ASP A 151 -12.61 -0.76 -6.54
N ALA A 152 -11.76 -0.45 -5.57
CA ALA A 152 -10.32 -0.65 -5.68
C ALA A 152 -9.76 -1.34 -4.43
N GLY A 153 -8.87 -2.33 -4.65
CA GLY A 153 -8.18 -3.06 -3.60
C GLY A 153 -6.87 -2.40 -3.17
N HIS A 154 -5.93 -3.21 -2.69
CA HIS A 154 -4.60 -2.76 -2.26
C HIS A 154 -3.81 -2.04 -3.37
N GLY A 155 -4.08 -2.38 -4.61
CA GLY A 155 -3.53 -1.71 -5.80
C GLY A 155 -4.34 -0.51 -6.28
N GLY A 156 -5.16 0.13 -5.43
CA GLY A 156 -6.02 1.24 -5.83
C GLY A 156 -5.27 2.37 -6.54
N VAL A 157 -4.05 2.68 -6.10
CA VAL A 157 -3.17 3.66 -6.76
C VAL A 157 -2.64 3.20 -8.12
N PHE A 158 -2.56 1.89 -8.36
CA PHE A 158 -2.18 1.33 -9.66
C PHE A 158 -3.37 1.25 -10.62
N GLN A 159 -4.56 0.99 -10.08
CA GLN A 159 -5.82 0.98 -10.82
C GLN A 159 -6.14 2.38 -11.34
N ASN A 160 -5.94 3.39 -10.50
CA ASN A 160 -6.23 4.80 -10.78
C ASN A 160 -4.94 5.62 -10.97
N HIS A 161 -3.94 5.04 -11.65
CA HIS A 161 -2.58 5.59 -11.69
C HIS A 161 -2.49 6.98 -12.31
N GLU A 162 -3.28 7.30 -13.32
CA GLU A 162 -3.28 8.63 -13.96
C GLU A 162 -3.73 9.71 -12.97
N ASP A 163 -4.87 9.51 -12.32
CA ASP A 163 -5.41 10.42 -11.30
C ASP A 163 -4.47 10.50 -10.08
N PHE A 164 -3.98 9.35 -9.61
CA PHE A 164 -3.06 9.31 -8.46
C PHE A 164 -1.76 10.06 -8.74
N VAL A 165 -1.18 9.88 -9.93
CA VAL A 165 0.06 10.59 -10.32
C VAL A 165 -0.19 12.09 -10.42
N ALA A 166 -1.28 12.51 -11.09
CA ALA A 166 -1.63 13.93 -11.20
C ALA A 166 -1.80 14.60 -9.83
N LYS A 167 -2.55 13.97 -8.91
CA LYS A 167 -2.75 14.46 -7.54
C LYS A 167 -1.45 14.44 -6.72
N SER A 168 -0.62 13.41 -6.90
CA SER A 168 0.68 13.32 -6.21
C SER A 168 1.64 14.41 -6.66
N LEU A 169 1.71 14.70 -7.95
CA LEU A 169 2.53 15.79 -8.49
C LEU A 169 2.04 17.15 -8.01
N ALA A 170 0.74 17.40 -8.02
CA ALA A 170 0.15 18.63 -7.48
C ALA A 170 0.47 18.78 -5.97
N PHE A 171 0.32 17.71 -5.19
CA PHE A 171 0.67 17.68 -3.77
C PHE A 171 2.16 17.97 -3.51
N LEU A 172 3.06 17.39 -4.29
CA LEU A 172 4.50 17.58 -4.12
C LEU A 172 4.96 18.97 -4.58
N GLY A 173 4.30 19.55 -5.57
CA GLY A 173 4.62 20.89 -6.12
C GLY A 173 4.18 22.07 -5.25
N GLN A 174 3.24 21.87 -4.34
CA GLN A 174 2.84 22.87 -3.34
C GLN A 174 3.98 23.08 -2.32
#